data_127adec135858e2769186a504e65d25e
#
_entry.id   127adec135858e2769186a504e65d25e
#
_cell.length_a   1.000
_cell.length_b   1.000
_cell.length_c   1.000
_cell.angle_alpha   90.00
_cell.angle_beta   90.00
_cell.angle_gamma   90.00
#
_symmetry.space_group_name_H-M   'P 1'
#
loop_
_entity.id
_entity.type
_entity.pdbx_description
1 polymer ?
#
loop_
_entity_poly.entity_id
_entity_poly.type
_entity_poly.pdbx_seq_one_letter_code
_entity_poly.pdbx_strand_id
1 'polypeptide(L)'
;LTLTADEAVQRHFSEGSASSVAEVLQRAGVEDYTLYVYEPTTLDRVLGWLMNPVAQGIFIMLIIGDIYFELQTPGIGFPLVAAVLGAVLYFAPLYLEGVAQNWELLLFVVGLLLLAVEIFVLPGFGIAGVAGIAAVVTGLAFAAIDNELFRHVTSGEVSVAWVVRPFAVVFVCSV
;
A
#
# COMPACT_ATOMS: atom_id res chain seq x y z
N LEU A 1 17.13 13.92 9.21
CA LEU A 1 17.40 14.98 10.21
C LEU A 1 16.06 15.59 10.57
N THR A 2 15.59 15.40 11.80
CA THR A 2 14.43 16.12 12.35
C THR A 2 14.97 17.31 13.13
N LEU A 3 14.59 18.53 12.70
CA LEU A 3 14.90 19.77 13.39
C LEU A 3 13.69 20.18 14.24
N THR A 4 13.94 20.70 15.42
CA THR A 4 12.94 21.44 16.20
C THR A 4 12.70 22.81 15.56
N ALA A 5 11.58 23.47 15.89
CA ALA A 5 11.27 24.80 15.36
C ALA A 5 12.39 25.82 15.68
N ASP A 6 12.93 25.76 16.89
CA ASP A 6 14.01 26.65 17.32
C ASP A 6 15.32 26.38 16.60
N GLU A 7 15.67 25.11 16.36
CA GLU A 7 16.85 24.74 15.58
C GLU A 7 16.71 25.14 14.11
N ALA A 8 15.50 25.07 13.55
CA ALA A 8 15.23 25.51 12.18
C ALA A 8 15.48 27.03 12.02
N VAL A 9 15.04 27.83 12.99
CA VAL A 9 15.28 29.27 13.02
C VAL A 9 16.75 29.57 13.21
N GLN A 10 17.45 28.92 14.15
CA GLN A 10 18.89 29.11 14.40
C GLN A 10 19.75 28.77 13.17
N ARG A 11 19.33 27.77 12.39
CA ARG A 11 20.06 27.32 11.20
C ARG A 11 19.59 28.03 9.91
N HIS A 12 18.75 29.03 10.01
CA HIS A 12 18.19 29.80 8.88
C HIS A 12 17.38 28.98 7.87
N PHE A 13 16.79 27.84 8.30
CA PHE A 13 15.81 27.08 7.52
C PHE A 13 14.40 27.67 7.64
N SER A 14 14.15 28.49 8.67
CA SER A 14 12.91 29.20 8.90
C SER A 14 13.21 30.63 9.36
N GLU A 15 12.41 31.58 8.95
CA GLU A 15 12.51 32.99 9.34
C GLU A 15 11.97 33.26 10.75
N GLY A 16 11.21 32.31 11.31
CA GLY A 16 10.66 32.41 12.65
C GLY A 16 9.68 31.30 12.98
N SER A 17 9.17 31.29 14.18
CA SER A 17 8.08 30.45 14.64
C SER A 17 6.81 31.29 14.84
N ALA A 18 5.64 30.70 14.56
CA ALA A 18 4.36 31.31 14.75
C ALA A 18 3.43 30.40 15.52
N SER A 19 2.56 30.94 16.35
CA SER A 19 1.61 30.19 17.18
C SER A 19 0.32 29.83 16.45
N SER A 20 0.03 30.49 15.33
CA SER A 20 -1.18 30.27 14.54
C SER A 20 -0.96 30.57 13.05
N VAL A 21 -1.82 29.96 12.20
CA VAL A 21 -1.83 30.23 10.76
C VAL A 21 -2.12 31.72 10.47
N ALA A 22 -2.98 32.34 11.25
CA ALA A 22 -3.30 33.76 11.10
C ALA A 22 -2.07 34.64 11.31
N GLU A 23 -1.22 34.32 12.29
CA GLU A 23 0.04 35.04 12.52
C GLU A 23 1.03 34.88 11.36
N VAL A 24 1.11 33.69 10.77
CA VAL A 24 1.94 33.44 9.57
C VAL A 24 1.46 34.30 8.41
N LEU A 25 0.17 34.32 8.14
CA LEU A 25 -0.41 35.07 7.04
C LEU A 25 -0.25 36.59 7.24
N GLN A 26 -0.40 37.07 8.46
CA GLN A 26 -0.19 38.47 8.79
C GLN A 26 1.29 38.88 8.58
N ARG A 27 2.25 38.04 8.99
CA ARG A 27 3.69 38.29 8.74
C ARG A 27 4.03 38.21 7.24
N ALA A 28 3.35 37.36 6.47
CA ALA A 28 3.49 37.27 5.04
C ALA A 28 2.80 38.40 4.26
N GLY A 29 2.09 39.32 4.95
CA GLY A 29 1.38 40.44 4.32
C GLY A 29 0.11 40.03 3.55
N VAL A 30 -0.46 38.86 3.87
CA VAL A 30 -1.70 38.36 3.27
C VAL A 30 -2.87 38.79 4.14
N GLU A 31 -3.59 39.84 3.71
CA GLU A 31 -4.71 40.42 4.48
C GLU A 31 -6.08 39.84 4.10
N ASP A 32 -6.23 39.38 2.84
CA ASP A 32 -7.49 38.80 2.32
C ASP A 32 -7.32 37.33 2.04
N TYR A 33 -7.80 36.47 2.95
CA TYR A 33 -7.72 35.02 2.82
C TYR A 33 -8.96 34.33 3.40
N THR A 34 -9.27 33.17 2.84
CA THR A 34 -10.27 32.27 3.41
C THR A 34 -9.57 31.02 3.94
N LEU A 35 -9.61 30.81 5.26
CA LEU A 35 -9.03 29.63 5.88
C LEU A 35 -9.97 28.44 5.69
N TYR A 36 -9.54 27.49 4.86
CA TYR A 36 -10.20 26.20 4.74
C TYR A 36 -9.55 25.20 5.72
N VAL A 37 -10.26 24.85 6.78
CA VAL A 37 -9.85 23.79 7.70
C VAL A 37 -10.37 22.47 7.14
N TYR A 38 -9.46 21.59 6.72
CA TYR A 38 -9.83 20.26 6.28
C TYR A 38 -10.20 19.40 7.50
N GLU A 39 -11.45 18.97 7.56
CA GLU A 39 -11.93 18.00 8.54
C GLU A 39 -12.05 16.63 7.86
N PRO A 40 -11.28 15.61 8.31
CA PRO A 40 -11.36 14.28 7.74
C PRO A 40 -12.76 13.70 7.86
N THR A 41 -13.32 13.27 6.75
CA THR A 41 -14.60 12.59 6.70
C THR A 41 -14.53 11.21 7.38
N THR A 42 -15.67 10.59 7.64
CA THR A 42 -15.71 9.21 8.15
C THR A 42 -15.04 8.24 7.16
N LEU A 43 -15.19 8.50 5.86
CA LEU A 43 -14.54 7.72 4.82
C LEU A 43 -13.01 7.82 4.91
N ASP A 44 -12.46 9.04 5.05
CA ASP A 44 -11.01 9.25 5.16
C ASP A 44 -10.43 8.54 6.37
N ARG A 45 -11.16 8.50 7.49
CA ARG A 45 -10.75 7.77 8.69
C ARG A 45 -10.73 6.26 8.48
N VAL A 46 -11.74 5.72 7.80
CA VAL A 46 -11.82 4.28 7.47
C VAL A 46 -10.70 3.92 6.50
N LEU A 47 -10.49 4.69 5.43
CA LEU A 47 -9.40 4.48 4.48
C LEU A 47 -8.04 4.56 5.17
N GLY A 48 -7.81 5.56 6.02
CA GLY A 48 -6.57 5.70 6.79
C GLY A 48 -6.32 4.52 7.74
N TRP A 49 -7.38 3.92 8.31
CA TRP A 49 -7.24 2.71 9.12
C TRP A 49 -6.91 1.48 8.25
N LEU A 50 -7.58 1.31 7.13
CA LEU A 50 -7.33 0.20 6.20
C LEU A 50 -5.92 0.29 5.58
N MET A 51 -5.40 1.49 5.37
CA MET A 51 -4.04 1.74 4.86
C MET A 51 -2.96 1.66 5.94
N ASN A 52 -3.33 1.45 7.20
CA ASN A 52 -2.34 1.26 8.26
C ASN A 52 -1.47 0.03 7.96
N PRO A 53 -0.13 0.11 8.10
CA PRO A 53 0.77 -1.02 7.78
C PRO A 53 0.44 -2.32 8.50
N VAL A 54 -0.10 -2.25 9.73
CA VAL A 54 -0.51 -3.45 10.48
C VAL A 54 -1.75 -4.08 9.87
N ALA A 55 -2.77 -3.27 9.51
CA ALA A 55 -3.97 -3.75 8.83
C ALA A 55 -3.64 -4.36 7.46
N GLN A 56 -2.79 -3.68 6.69
CA GLN A 56 -2.29 -4.17 5.40
C GLN A 56 -1.56 -5.52 5.54
N GLY A 57 -0.70 -5.67 6.55
CA GLY A 57 -0.04 -6.93 6.86
C GLY A 57 -1.03 -8.06 7.18
N ILE A 58 -2.09 -7.77 7.96
CA ILE A 58 -3.15 -8.74 8.27
C ILE A 58 -3.89 -9.16 6.99
N PHE A 59 -4.23 -8.22 6.10
CA PHE A 59 -4.89 -8.55 4.83
C PHE A 59 -4.01 -9.41 3.93
N ILE A 60 -2.71 -9.13 3.85
CA ILE A 60 -1.74 -9.97 3.11
C ILE A 60 -1.71 -11.38 3.69
N MET A 61 -1.64 -11.53 5.02
CA MET A 61 -1.67 -12.84 5.68
C MET A 61 -2.98 -13.59 5.38
N LEU A 62 -4.13 -12.92 5.42
CA LEU A 62 -5.42 -13.51 5.07
C LEU A 62 -5.41 -13.98 3.61
N ILE A 63 -5.02 -13.14 2.67
CA ILE A 63 -5.00 -13.47 1.24
C ILE A 63 -4.12 -14.71 1.00
N ILE A 64 -2.87 -14.66 1.44
CA ILE A 64 -1.89 -15.73 1.19
C ILE A 64 -2.25 -17.00 1.97
N GLY A 65 -2.64 -16.86 3.23
CA GLY A 65 -3.04 -17.98 4.07
C GLY A 65 -4.27 -18.72 3.52
N ASP A 66 -5.29 -17.97 3.12
CA ASP A 66 -6.52 -18.56 2.59
C ASP A 66 -6.30 -19.19 1.19
N ILE A 67 -5.47 -18.57 0.33
CA ILE A 67 -5.03 -19.21 -0.93
C ILE A 67 -4.29 -20.52 -0.63
N TYR A 68 -3.39 -20.52 0.35
CA TYR A 68 -2.64 -21.71 0.72
C TYR A 68 -3.57 -22.82 1.24
N PHE A 69 -4.57 -22.48 2.06
CA PHE A 69 -5.57 -23.45 2.55
C PHE A 69 -6.40 -24.03 1.40
N GLU A 70 -6.84 -23.21 0.46
CA GLU A 70 -7.61 -23.67 -0.71
C GLU A 70 -6.77 -24.60 -1.61
N LEU A 71 -5.44 -24.31 -1.73
CA LEU A 71 -4.50 -25.19 -2.45
C LEU A 71 -4.34 -26.56 -1.78
N GLN A 72 -4.38 -26.63 -0.45
CA GLN A 72 -4.22 -27.88 0.29
C GLN A 72 -5.50 -28.72 0.35
N THR A 73 -6.66 -28.08 0.37
CA THR A 73 -7.97 -28.71 0.51
C THR A 73 -8.95 -28.16 -0.52
N PRO A 74 -8.73 -28.44 -1.82
CA PRO A 74 -9.55 -27.88 -2.88
C PRO A 74 -10.99 -28.33 -2.75
N GLY A 75 -11.94 -27.36 -2.90
CA GLY A 75 -13.37 -27.62 -2.89
C GLY A 75 -14.12 -27.18 -1.65
N ILE A 76 -13.48 -26.64 -0.62
CA ILE A 76 -14.16 -26.04 0.54
C ILE A 76 -14.77 -24.68 0.16
N GLY A 77 -14.09 -23.89 -0.68
CA GLY A 77 -14.56 -22.60 -1.20
C GLY A 77 -14.57 -21.45 -0.19
N PHE A 78 -14.65 -21.74 1.12
CA PHE A 78 -14.65 -20.71 2.17
C PHE A 78 -13.32 -19.94 2.22
N PRO A 79 -12.13 -20.58 2.18
CA PRO A 79 -10.86 -19.85 2.14
C PRO A 79 -10.75 -18.94 0.90
N LEU A 80 -11.23 -19.40 -0.25
CA LEU A 80 -11.22 -18.58 -1.47
C LEU A 80 -12.05 -17.30 -1.30
N VAL A 81 -13.24 -17.39 -0.68
CA VAL A 81 -14.08 -16.22 -0.39
C VAL A 81 -13.38 -15.28 0.58
N ALA A 82 -12.72 -15.79 1.62
CA ALA A 82 -11.97 -15.00 2.58
C ALA A 82 -10.76 -14.31 1.92
N ALA A 83 -10.03 -15.01 1.05
CA ALA A 83 -8.95 -14.43 0.26
C ALA A 83 -9.43 -13.27 -0.64
N VAL A 84 -10.58 -13.43 -1.30
CA VAL A 84 -11.18 -12.36 -2.13
C VAL A 84 -11.59 -11.16 -1.27
N LEU A 85 -12.21 -11.38 -0.12
CA LEU A 85 -12.55 -10.29 0.82
C LEU A 85 -11.29 -9.58 1.32
N GLY A 86 -10.26 -10.33 1.70
CA GLY A 86 -8.96 -9.78 2.07
C GLY A 86 -8.35 -8.92 0.94
N ALA A 87 -8.43 -9.40 -0.30
CA ALA A 87 -7.95 -8.66 -1.47
C ALA A 87 -8.75 -7.35 -1.69
N VAL A 88 -10.07 -7.37 -1.54
CA VAL A 88 -10.88 -6.15 -1.64
C VAL A 88 -10.48 -5.15 -0.55
N LEU A 89 -10.33 -5.60 0.70
CA LEU A 89 -9.93 -4.73 1.82
C LEU A 89 -8.50 -4.20 1.66
N TYR A 90 -7.63 -4.93 0.97
CA TYR A 90 -6.27 -4.52 0.66
C TYR A 90 -6.21 -3.52 -0.50
N PHE A 91 -6.79 -3.87 -1.67
CA PHE A 91 -6.65 -3.08 -2.89
C PHE A 91 -7.58 -1.86 -2.94
N ALA A 92 -8.81 -1.95 -2.37
CA ALA A 92 -9.77 -0.86 -2.48
C ALA A 92 -9.26 0.47 -1.89
N PRO A 93 -8.72 0.54 -0.65
CA PRO A 93 -8.18 1.78 -0.12
C PRO A 93 -6.97 2.28 -0.92
N LEU A 94 -6.06 1.40 -1.33
CA LEU A 94 -4.89 1.77 -2.12
C LEU A 94 -5.27 2.32 -3.50
N TYR A 95 -6.31 1.78 -4.11
CA TYR A 95 -6.82 2.25 -5.39
C TYR A 95 -7.56 3.60 -5.27
N LEU A 96 -8.39 3.76 -4.24
CA LEU A 96 -9.15 4.99 -3.99
C LEU A 96 -8.24 6.18 -3.67
N GLU A 97 -7.14 5.95 -2.97
CA GLU A 97 -6.11 6.96 -2.68
C GLU A 97 -5.09 7.15 -3.82
N GLY A 98 -5.23 6.39 -4.92
CA GLY A 98 -4.36 6.51 -6.09
C GLY A 98 -2.96 5.92 -5.93
N VAL A 99 -2.70 5.19 -4.84
CA VAL A 99 -1.42 4.51 -4.59
C VAL A 99 -1.27 3.32 -5.53
N ALA A 100 -2.26 2.43 -5.58
CA ALA A 100 -2.29 1.29 -6.50
C ALA A 100 -2.90 1.68 -7.85
N GLN A 101 -2.35 1.11 -8.92
CA GLN A 101 -2.84 1.28 -10.29
C GLN A 101 -3.47 -0.01 -10.83
N ASN A 102 -4.07 0.09 -12.00
CA ASN A 102 -4.79 -1.05 -12.62
C ASN A 102 -3.88 -2.25 -12.94
N TRP A 103 -2.60 -2.04 -13.21
CA TRP A 103 -1.68 -3.11 -13.61
C TRP A 103 -1.28 -4.03 -12.45
N GLU A 104 -1.19 -3.51 -11.22
CA GLU A 104 -0.90 -4.28 -10.02
C GLU A 104 -2.07 -5.20 -9.68
N LEU A 105 -3.28 -4.65 -9.74
CA LEU A 105 -4.50 -5.42 -9.59
C LEU A 105 -4.63 -6.48 -10.70
N LEU A 106 -4.31 -6.12 -11.95
CA LEU A 106 -4.31 -7.06 -13.07
C LEU A 106 -3.31 -8.20 -12.83
N LEU A 107 -2.09 -7.88 -12.38
CA LEU A 107 -1.07 -8.87 -12.08
C LEU A 107 -1.52 -9.83 -10.98
N PHE A 108 -2.15 -9.31 -9.92
CA PHE A 108 -2.73 -10.11 -8.85
C PHE A 108 -3.83 -11.05 -9.38
N VAL A 109 -4.76 -10.54 -10.18
CA VAL A 109 -5.85 -11.35 -10.79
C VAL A 109 -5.31 -12.42 -11.72
N VAL A 110 -4.31 -12.09 -12.55
CA VAL A 110 -3.63 -13.08 -13.42
C VAL A 110 -2.96 -14.16 -12.57
N GLY A 111 -2.33 -13.78 -11.46
CA GLY A 111 -1.76 -14.73 -10.51
C GLY A 111 -2.80 -15.70 -9.95
N LEU A 112 -3.98 -15.20 -9.53
CA LEU A 112 -5.08 -16.03 -9.07
C LEU A 112 -5.61 -16.98 -10.16
N LEU A 113 -5.72 -16.50 -11.39
CA LEU A 113 -6.14 -17.34 -12.52
C LEU A 113 -5.13 -18.45 -12.82
N LEU A 114 -3.84 -18.16 -12.75
CA LEU A 114 -2.78 -19.18 -12.91
C LEU A 114 -2.86 -20.23 -11.80
N LEU A 115 -3.10 -19.83 -10.56
CA LEU A 115 -3.30 -20.76 -9.46
C LEU A 115 -4.56 -21.60 -9.65
N ALA A 116 -5.66 -21.01 -10.12
CA ALA A 116 -6.89 -21.74 -10.42
C ALA A 116 -6.65 -22.78 -11.54
N VAL A 117 -5.92 -22.43 -12.60
CA VAL A 117 -5.55 -23.38 -13.67
C VAL A 117 -4.70 -24.53 -13.12
N GLU A 118 -3.74 -24.25 -12.24
CA GLU A 118 -2.92 -25.26 -11.59
C GLU A 118 -3.76 -26.25 -10.77
N ILE A 119 -4.73 -25.75 -9.98
CA ILE A 119 -5.56 -26.58 -9.11
C ILE A 119 -6.56 -27.43 -9.90
N PHE A 120 -7.21 -26.84 -10.91
CA PHE A 120 -8.35 -27.45 -11.56
C PHE A 120 -8.01 -28.16 -12.87
N VAL A 121 -6.91 -27.81 -13.53
CA VAL A 121 -6.58 -28.29 -14.89
C VAL A 121 -5.29 -29.10 -14.91
N LEU A 122 -4.27 -28.72 -14.14
CA LEU A 122 -2.96 -29.35 -14.16
C LEU A 122 -2.77 -30.18 -12.89
N PRO A 123 -2.76 -31.52 -12.97
CA PRO A 123 -2.54 -32.35 -11.78
C PRO A 123 -1.06 -32.26 -11.35
N GLY A 124 -0.83 -31.66 -10.19
CA GLY A 124 0.53 -31.49 -9.63
C GLY A 124 0.94 -30.01 -9.57
N PHE A 125 1.88 -29.69 -8.67
CA PHE A 125 2.37 -28.32 -8.51
C PHE A 125 3.46 -28.04 -9.55
N GLY A 126 3.12 -27.33 -10.63
CA GLY A 126 3.98 -27.08 -11.76
C GLY A 126 4.30 -25.59 -12.00
N ILE A 127 4.64 -25.28 -13.25
CA ILE A 127 5.09 -23.93 -13.66
C ILE A 127 3.98 -22.89 -13.44
N ALA A 128 2.72 -23.24 -13.70
CA ALA A 128 1.60 -22.30 -13.53
C ALA A 128 1.39 -21.95 -12.06
N GLY A 129 1.57 -22.91 -11.14
CA GLY A 129 1.50 -22.66 -9.70
C GLY A 129 2.60 -21.72 -9.21
N VAL A 130 3.85 -21.98 -9.60
CA VAL A 130 4.99 -21.11 -9.25
C VAL A 130 4.80 -19.70 -9.84
N ALA A 131 4.42 -19.60 -11.11
CA ALA A 131 4.17 -18.31 -11.76
C ALA A 131 2.98 -17.58 -11.12
N GLY A 132 1.93 -18.29 -10.74
CA GLY A 132 0.76 -17.75 -10.05
C GLY A 132 1.11 -17.15 -8.68
N ILE A 133 1.86 -17.89 -7.85
CA ILE A 133 2.36 -17.38 -6.57
C ILE A 133 3.23 -16.13 -6.78
N ALA A 134 4.18 -16.21 -7.71
CA ALA A 134 5.05 -15.08 -8.01
C ALA A 134 4.26 -13.84 -8.45
N ALA A 135 3.24 -14.00 -9.30
CA ALA A 135 2.38 -12.91 -9.76
C ALA A 135 1.53 -12.33 -8.62
N VAL A 136 0.93 -13.16 -7.75
CA VAL A 136 0.17 -12.71 -6.58
C VAL A 136 1.06 -11.91 -5.63
N VAL A 137 2.21 -12.46 -5.23
CA VAL A 137 3.14 -11.79 -4.30
C VAL A 137 3.65 -10.48 -4.90
N THR A 138 3.98 -10.47 -6.19
CA THR A 138 4.46 -9.27 -6.87
C THR A 138 3.37 -8.21 -6.98
N GLY A 139 2.14 -8.60 -7.33
CA GLY A 139 0.98 -7.70 -7.39
C GLY A 139 0.69 -7.04 -6.05
N LEU A 140 0.69 -7.81 -4.96
CA LEU A 140 0.54 -7.29 -3.59
C LEU A 140 1.67 -6.34 -3.20
N ALA A 141 2.91 -6.70 -3.50
CA ALA A 141 4.07 -5.89 -3.13
C ALA A 141 4.11 -4.56 -3.89
N PHE A 142 3.82 -4.57 -5.19
CA PHE A 142 3.81 -3.35 -6.00
C PHE A 142 2.64 -2.44 -5.64
N ALA A 143 1.45 -2.97 -5.33
CA ALA A 143 0.31 -2.17 -4.91
C ALA A 143 0.58 -1.35 -3.62
N ALA A 144 1.50 -1.80 -2.77
CA ALA A 144 1.91 -1.07 -1.57
C ALA A 144 2.97 0.02 -1.83
N ILE A 145 3.45 0.17 -3.07
CA ILE A 145 4.48 1.13 -3.45
C ILE A 145 3.84 2.22 -4.29
N ASP A 146 3.96 3.46 -3.83
CA ASP A 146 3.54 4.61 -4.63
C ASP A 146 4.35 4.66 -5.94
N ASN A 147 3.66 4.72 -7.07
CA ASN A 147 4.26 4.75 -8.39
C ASN A 147 5.17 5.99 -8.62
N GLU A 148 4.94 7.07 -7.92
CA GLU A 148 5.82 8.24 -7.92
C GLU A 148 7.20 7.90 -7.31
N LEU A 149 7.26 7.01 -6.31
CA LEU A 149 8.52 6.54 -5.74
C LEU A 149 9.37 5.80 -6.78
N PHE A 150 8.75 5.01 -7.67
CA PHE A 150 9.47 4.34 -8.77
C PHE A 150 10.18 5.33 -9.69
N ARG A 151 9.53 6.43 -10.04
CA ARG A 151 10.11 7.47 -10.88
C ARG A 151 11.31 8.13 -10.20
N HIS A 152 11.22 8.41 -8.91
CA HIS A 152 12.30 9.02 -8.13
C HIS A 152 13.47 8.06 -7.85
N VAL A 153 13.21 6.75 -7.69
CA VAL A 153 14.27 5.74 -7.58
C VAL A 153 15.04 5.59 -8.88
N THR A 154 14.36 5.60 -10.03
CA THR A 154 15.01 5.51 -11.34
C THR A 154 15.80 6.78 -11.70
N SER A 155 15.44 7.93 -11.15
CA SER A 155 16.22 9.18 -11.27
C SER A 155 17.42 9.26 -10.29
N GLY A 156 17.54 8.30 -9.36
CA GLY A 156 18.62 8.25 -8.37
C GLY A 156 18.43 9.15 -7.16
N GLU A 157 17.27 9.77 -7.01
CA GLU A 157 16.98 10.72 -5.92
C GLU A 157 16.59 10.01 -4.61
N VAL A 158 16.09 8.77 -4.69
CA VAL A 158 15.61 8.00 -3.54
C VAL A 158 16.32 6.65 -3.47
N SER A 159 16.62 6.20 -2.25
CA SER A 159 17.25 4.90 -2.01
C SER A 159 16.34 3.74 -2.40
N VAL A 160 16.90 2.73 -3.07
CA VAL A 160 16.24 1.46 -3.43
C VAL A 160 15.61 0.74 -2.22
N ALA A 161 16.09 1.03 -1.00
CA ALA A 161 15.54 0.46 0.23
C ALA A 161 14.03 0.74 0.42
N TRP A 162 13.52 1.85 -0.11
CA TRP A 162 12.09 2.17 -0.04
C TRP A 162 11.23 1.27 -0.92
N VAL A 163 11.77 0.79 -2.04
CA VAL A 163 11.10 -0.18 -2.91
C VAL A 163 11.19 -1.59 -2.33
N VAL A 164 12.31 -1.94 -1.68
CA VAL A 164 12.52 -3.28 -1.13
C VAL A 164 11.68 -3.54 0.12
N ARG A 165 11.36 -2.51 0.92
CA ARG A 165 10.57 -2.65 2.16
C ARG A 165 9.22 -3.35 1.98
N PRO A 166 8.34 -2.96 1.05
CA PRO A 166 7.06 -3.64 0.82
C PRO A 166 7.25 -5.11 0.46
N PHE A 167 8.22 -5.44 -0.39
CA PHE A 167 8.53 -6.85 -0.70
C PHE A 167 8.95 -7.63 0.54
N ALA A 168 9.76 -7.04 1.42
CA ALA A 168 10.14 -7.67 2.68
C ALA A 168 8.93 -7.90 3.60
N VAL A 169 8.01 -6.94 3.69
CA VAL A 169 6.76 -7.08 4.46
C VAL A 169 5.89 -8.20 3.89
N VAL A 170 5.64 -8.20 2.57
CA VAL A 170 4.84 -9.25 1.92
C VAL A 170 5.50 -10.61 2.12
N PHE A 171 6.81 -10.71 1.97
CA PHE A 171 7.55 -11.96 2.17
C PHE A 171 7.45 -12.46 3.62
N VAL A 172 7.65 -11.58 4.61
CA VAL A 172 7.52 -11.94 6.05
C VAL A 172 6.10 -12.37 6.40
N CYS A 173 5.08 -11.72 5.82
CA CYS A 173 3.68 -12.10 6.04
C CYS A 173 3.30 -13.40 5.31
N SER A 174 4.12 -13.87 4.37
CA SER A 174 3.85 -15.07 3.56
C SER A 174 4.51 -16.33 4.11
N VAL A 175 5.42 -16.21 5.08
CA VAL A 175 6.17 -17.32 5.74
C VAL A 175 5.60 -17.60 7.12
#